data_8779c46c5d28e536118372cba781a112
#
_entry.id   8779c46c5d28e536118372cba781a112
#
_cell.length_a   1.000
_cell.length_b   1.000
_cell.length_c   1.000
_cell.angle_alpha   90.00
_cell.angle_beta   90.00
_cell.angle_gamma   90.00
#
_symmetry.space_group_name_H-M   'P 1'
#
loop_
_entity.id
_entity.type
_entity.pdbx_description
1 polymer ?
#
loop_
_entity_poly.entity_id
_entity_poly.type
_entity_poly.pdbx_seq_one_letter_code
_entity_poly.pdbx_strand_id
1 'polypeptide(L)'
;MEILIVGVFALVAIAIATAVSPRVGVAAPLILVALGFGASLLPGVPTVEIDPEVILAGVLPPLLFAAGASIPATDFRREFRSISGLSILLTILSTAVLGVFFHWVIDDLSWAWSFALGAIVSPSDPVATSIIKRLGVSPRMVSLLEGESLLNDACALVLLRGAVAAAAAAVTVWDIALEFILAMTVAVIIGVVIGRLNLWVSNRIKDTTANTVFTLAVPFIASVPAEMVGASGLVAAVVCGLVTGNGAAKALSPQVRLSDQQTWHAIELILEGVVYLIVGLEIVGVIQEVEEQHEGIGFAVALALVTIVLVLLLRAAFITPLLAAQARRARRAERLRPHLDDIRTRLADPDTQTEAIRQVGRAAGGITGRRILRGDVPHEHVDRHLTRAQADAGYLVRAPLGPREGAVMVWAGMRGVVTVAAAQTLPTDTPDRALLVLIAYLVAVGSLVIQGGTVRWVVAWLKPSRGASPEEAARERAELDEHLDQAVADAGGADALGSRVAVIEVQRDALIDARRLGIFSSALLSDTLERLDSEQIRLEM
;
A
#
# COMPACT_ATOMS: atom_id res chain seq x y z
N MET A 1 27.51 -24.30 -3.76
CA MET A 1 26.64 -25.35 -3.21
C MET A 1 25.81 -24.80 -2.05
N GLU A 2 26.39 -24.07 -1.12
CA GLU A 2 25.71 -23.48 0.06
C GLU A 2 24.54 -22.60 -0.29
N ILE A 3 24.69 -21.64 -1.21
CA ILE A 3 23.60 -20.73 -1.66
C ILE A 3 22.42 -21.54 -2.22
N LEU A 4 22.69 -22.64 -2.94
CA LEU A 4 21.64 -23.47 -3.50
C LEU A 4 20.86 -24.22 -2.40
N ILE A 5 21.55 -24.70 -1.36
CA ILE A 5 20.94 -25.35 -0.21
C ILE A 5 20.07 -24.34 0.56
N VAL A 6 20.57 -23.13 0.80
CA VAL A 6 19.83 -22.06 1.46
C VAL A 6 18.59 -21.67 0.64
N GLY A 7 18.74 -21.55 -0.68
CA GLY A 7 17.60 -21.24 -1.57
C GLY A 7 16.50 -22.31 -1.55
N VAL A 8 16.90 -23.60 -1.60
CA VAL A 8 15.93 -24.71 -1.51
C VAL A 8 15.25 -24.73 -0.13
N PHE A 9 16.05 -24.55 0.95
CA PHE A 9 15.50 -24.46 2.30
C PHE A 9 14.49 -23.30 2.42
N ALA A 10 14.82 -22.14 1.89
CA ALA A 10 13.94 -20.97 1.91
C ALA A 10 12.61 -21.26 1.20
N LEU A 11 12.63 -21.82 -0.01
CA LEU A 11 11.41 -22.14 -0.75
C LEU A 11 10.53 -23.17 -0.01
N VAL A 12 11.15 -24.19 0.57
CA VAL A 12 10.43 -25.22 1.35
C VAL A 12 9.86 -24.62 2.63
N ALA A 13 10.63 -23.78 3.34
CA ALA A 13 10.17 -23.09 4.54
C ALA A 13 8.97 -22.16 4.24
N ILE A 14 9.03 -21.41 3.14
CA ILE A 14 7.93 -20.54 2.70
C ILE A 14 6.68 -21.36 2.39
N ALA A 15 6.82 -22.46 1.65
CA ALA A 15 5.70 -23.33 1.32
C ALA A 15 5.06 -23.92 2.59
N ILE A 16 5.87 -24.40 3.54
CA ILE A 16 5.41 -24.94 4.83
C ILE A 16 4.73 -23.84 5.66
N ALA A 17 5.37 -22.69 5.83
CA ALA A 17 4.83 -21.58 6.61
C ALA A 17 3.47 -21.13 6.06
N THR A 18 3.34 -21.01 4.75
CA THR A 18 2.09 -20.63 4.08
C THR A 18 0.99 -21.69 4.27
N ALA A 19 1.32 -22.97 4.18
CA ALA A 19 0.36 -24.05 4.36
C ALA A 19 -0.08 -24.24 5.82
N VAL A 20 0.80 -23.96 6.79
CA VAL A 20 0.57 -24.12 8.23
C VAL A 20 -0.10 -22.89 8.85
N SER A 21 0.20 -21.69 8.35
CA SER A 21 -0.32 -20.40 8.85
C SER A 21 -1.83 -20.41 9.11
N PRO A 22 -2.71 -20.89 8.21
CA PRO A 22 -4.15 -20.91 8.45
C PRO A 22 -4.57 -21.88 9.57
N ARG A 23 -3.82 -23.00 9.74
CA ARG A 23 -4.13 -24.05 10.74
C ARG A 23 -3.75 -23.62 12.15
N VAL A 24 -2.58 -22.96 12.29
CA VAL A 24 -2.07 -22.49 13.58
C VAL A 24 -2.66 -21.12 13.95
N GLY A 25 -3.15 -20.38 12.95
CA GLY A 25 -3.69 -19.04 13.13
C GLY A 25 -2.62 -17.98 13.43
N VAL A 26 -1.38 -18.26 13.05
CA VAL A 26 -0.22 -17.35 13.13
C VAL A 26 0.15 -16.90 11.72
N ALA A 27 0.52 -15.64 11.53
CA ALA A 27 0.92 -15.15 10.21
C ALA A 27 2.18 -15.86 9.69
N ALA A 28 2.23 -16.15 8.39
CA ALA A 28 3.38 -16.82 7.78
C ALA A 28 4.73 -16.11 8.04
N PRO A 29 4.83 -14.77 8.00
CA PRO A 29 6.04 -14.04 8.37
C PRO A 29 6.58 -14.38 9.77
N LEU A 30 5.71 -14.50 10.77
CA LEU A 30 6.12 -14.86 12.13
C LEU A 30 6.71 -16.30 12.19
N ILE A 31 6.11 -17.21 11.44
CA ILE A 31 6.61 -18.60 11.33
C ILE A 31 7.96 -18.60 10.65
N LEU A 32 8.17 -17.80 9.61
CA LEU A 32 9.42 -17.71 8.86
C LEU A 32 10.55 -17.10 9.69
N VAL A 33 10.28 -16.02 10.43
CA VAL A 33 11.25 -15.46 11.38
C VAL A 33 11.64 -16.49 12.44
N ALA A 34 10.66 -17.24 12.99
CA ALA A 34 10.93 -18.28 13.97
C ALA A 34 11.73 -19.45 13.37
N LEU A 35 11.47 -19.86 12.12
CA LEU A 35 12.22 -20.89 11.40
C LEU A 35 13.64 -20.43 11.11
N GLY A 36 13.82 -19.17 10.65
CA GLY A 36 15.14 -18.58 10.42
C GLY A 36 15.97 -18.52 11.70
N PHE A 37 15.36 -18.03 12.78
CA PHE A 37 15.99 -18.00 14.10
C PHE A 37 16.37 -19.42 14.59
N GLY A 38 15.44 -20.38 14.47
CA GLY A 38 15.72 -21.78 14.83
C GLY A 38 16.85 -22.39 14.00
N ALA A 39 16.93 -22.05 12.70
CA ALA A 39 17.98 -22.50 11.82
C ALA A 39 19.35 -21.88 12.18
N SER A 40 19.39 -20.60 12.57
CA SER A 40 20.64 -19.92 12.96
C SER A 40 21.28 -20.48 14.23
N LEU A 41 20.52 -21.21 15.06
CA LEU A 41 21.02 -21.89 16.25
C LEU A 41 21.65 -23.24 15.96
N LEU A 42 21.51 -23.79 14.72
CA LEU A 42 22.06 -25.10 14.36
C LEU A 42 23.54 -24.98 14.01
N PRO A 43 24.39 -25.85 14.57
CA PRO A 43 25.80 -25.87 14.22
C PRO A 43 25.98 -26.25 12.74
N GLY A 44 26.73 -25.44 11.99
CA GLY A 44 26.99 -25.65 10.57
C GLY A 44 26.08 -24.85 9.60
N VAL A 45 25.12 -24.08 10.09
CA VAL A 45 24.46 -23.08 9.28
C VAL A 45 25.39 -21.85 9.22
N PRO A 46 25.85 -21.42 8.03
CA PRO A 46 26.71 -20.25 7.93
C PRO A 46 25.91 -19.00 8.34
N THR A 47 26.60 -18.05 8.97
CA THR A 47 26.05 -16.69 9.14
C THR A 47 25.84 -16.11 7.76
N VAL A 48 24.58 -15.90 7.40
CA VAL A 48 24.20 -15.33 6.11
C VAL A 48 24.22 -13.82 6.26
N GLU A 49 25.28 -13.19 5.81
CA GLU A 49 25.33 -11.74 5.64
C GLU A 49 24.81 -11.41 4.24
N ILE A 50 23.65 -10.82 4.17
CA ILE A 50 23.10 -10.36 2.88
C ILE A 50 23.38 -8.87 2.76
N ASP A 51 23.97 -8.49 1.64
CA ASP A 51 24.15 -7.10 1.29
C ASP A 51 22.78 -6.38 1.32
N PRO A 52 22.59 -5.35 2.18
CA PRO A 52 21.34 -4.61 2.28
C PRO A 52 20.87 -4.05 0.93
N GLU A 53 21.80 -3.78 -0.01
CA GLU A 53 21.45 -3.30 -1.34
C GLU A 53 20.66 -4.35 -2.14
N VAL A 54 20.90 -5.64 -1.92
CA VAL A 54 20.14 -6.72 -2.56
C VAL A 54 18.67 -6.67 -2.11
N ILE A 55 18.42 -6.39 -0.84
CA ILE A 55 17.05 -6.25 -0.33
C ILE A 55 16.43 -4.94 -0.85
N LEU A 56 17.13 -3.81 -0.72
CA LEU A 56 16.58 -2.50 -1.06
C LEU A 56 16.41 -2.29 -2.56
N ALA A 57 17.36 -2.74 -3.38
CA ALA A 57 17.33 -2.56 -4.83
C ALA A 57 16.80 -3.78 -5.59
N GLY A 58 16.94 -5.00 -5.03
CA GLY A 58 16.52 -6.23 -5.69
C GLY A 58 15.15 -6.73 -5.27
N VAL A 59 14.78 -6.63 -4.00
CA VAL A 59 13.55 -7.24 -3.46
C VAL A 59 12.42 -6.23 -3.29
N LEU A 60 12.71 -5.04 -2.74
CA LEU A 60 11.67 -4.06 -2.44
C LEU A 60 10.97 -3.46 -3.67
N PRO A 61 11.65 -3.11 -4.79
CA PRO A 61 10.96 -2.55 -5.95
C PRO A 61 9.89 -3.48 -6.54
N PRO A 62 10.14 -4.79 -6.76
CA PRO A 62 9.09 -5.72 -7.19
C PRO A 62 7.95 -5.86 -6.18
N LEU A 63 8.25 -5.94 -4.88
CA LEU A 63 7.23 -6.03 -3.83
C LEU A 63 6.32 -4.81 -3.84
N LEU A 64 6.89 -3.62 -3.87
CA LEU A 64 6.16 -2.37 -3.86
C LEU A 64 5.40 -2.11 -5.16
N PHE A 65 5.93 -2.57 -6.31
CA PHE A 65 5.22 -2.56 -7.58
C PHE A 65 3.97 -3.46 -7.52
N ALA A 66 4.12 -4.71 -7.04
CA ALA A 66 3.01 -5.66 -6.91
C ALA A 66 1.93 -5.12 -5.97
N ALA A 67 2.32 -4.62 -4.80
CA ALA A 67 1.42 -4.01 -3.84
C ALA A 67 0.73 -2.77 -4.42
N GLY A 68 1.45 -1.90 -5.15
CA GLY A 68 0.88 -0.75 -5.86
C GLY A 68 -0.12 -1.16 -6.95
N ALA A 69 0.17 -2.23 -7.70
CA ALA A 69 -0.71 -2.73 -8.76
C ALA A 69 -2.00 -3.37 -8.21
N SER A 70 -1.97 -3.91 -7.00
CA SER A 70 -3.11 -4.55 -6.34
C SER A 70 -4.12 -3.55 -5.73
N ILE A 71 -3.70 -2.32 -5.41
CA ILE A 71 -4.58 -1.31 -4.79
C ILE A 71 -5.56 -0.73 -5.81
N PRO A 72 -6.88 -0.75 -5.52
CA PRO A 72 -7.87 -0.08 -6.35
C PRO A 72 -7.65 1.44 -6.37
N ALA A 73 -7.36 2.00 -7.55
CA ALA A 73 -7.07 3.43 -7.68
C ALA A 73 -8.22 4.35 -7.25
N THR A 74 -9.47 3.88 -7.30
CA THR A 74 -10.65 4.61 -6.80
C THR A 74 -10.58 4.81 -5.30
N ASP A 75 -10.24 3.75 -4.54
CA ASP A 75 -10.15 3.79 -3.08
C ASP A 75 -8.92 4.58 -2.65
N PHE A 76 -7.78 4.36 -3.32
CA PHE A 76 -6.56 5.16 -3.10
C PHE A 76 -6.81 6.66 -3.32
N ARG A 77 -7.49 7.05 -4.39
CA ARG A 77 -7.83 8.46 -4.66
C ARG A 77 -8.74 9.06 -3.59
N ARG A 78 -9.75 8.30 -3.13
CA ARG A 78 -10.71 8.75 -2.10
C ARG A 78 -10.04 9.00 -0.76
N GLU A 79 -9.12 8.12 -0.41
CA GLU A 79 -8.40 8.17 0.87
C GLU A 79 -7.01 8.83 0.77
N PHE A 80 -6.64 9.36 -0.42
CA PHE A 80 -5.31 9.92 -0.69
C PHE A 80 -4.82 10.89 0.39
N ARG A 81 -5.70 11.77 0.89
CA ARG A 81 -5.34 12.72 1.96
C ARG A 81 -5.03 12.03 3.28
N SER A 82 -5.74 10.96 3.60
CA SER A 82 -5.52 10.20 4.84
C SER A 82 -4.28 9.33 4.70
N ILE A 83 -4.12 8.67 3.55
CA ILE A 83 -2.94 7.88 3.21
C ILE A 83 -1.70 8.76 3.24
N SER A 84 -1.68 9.90 2.53
CA SER A 84 -0.53 10.83 2.55
C SER A 84 -0.24 11.38 3.95
N GLY A 85 -1.28 11.63 4.76
CA GLY A 85 -1.10 12.03 6.16
C GLY A 85 -0.41 10.96 6.99
N LEU A 86 -0.84 9.71 6.87
CA LEU A 86 -0.26 8.57 7.59
C LEU A 86 1.13 8.20 7.06
N SER A 87 1.34 8.23 5.74
CA SER A 87 2.60 7.79 5.14
C SER A 87 3.70 8.84 5.19
N ILE A 88 3.38 10.11 5.03
CA ILE A 88 4.38 11.19 4.95
C ILE A 88 4.47 11.94 6.28
N LEU A 89 3.35 12.54 6.72
CA LEU A 89 3.39 13.41 7.89
C LEU A 89 3.65 12.63 9.18
N LEU A 90 3.03 11.46 9.37
CA LEU A 90 3.30 10.62 10.54
C LEU A 90 4.73 10.09 10.53
N THR A 91 5.27 9.69 9.36
CA THR A 91 6.66 9.22 9.23
C THR A 91 7.65 10.34 9.60
N ILE A 92 7.48 11.56 9.07
CA ILE A 92 8.30 12.72 9.42
C ILE A 92 8.21 13.04 10.92
N LEU A 93 6.99 13.06 11.48
CA LEU A 93 6.77 13.31 12.89
C LEU A 93 7.38 12.23 13.79
N SER A 94 7.24 10.95 13.40
CA SER A 94 7.83 9.82 14.11
C SER A 94 9.35 9.89 14.06
N THR A 95 9.94 10.15 12.90
CA THR A 95 11.39 10.35 12.74
C THR A 95 11.89 11.48 13.64
N ALA A 96 11.18 12.62 13.67
CA ALA A 96 11.57 13.77 14.48
C ALA A 96 11.50 13.45 16.00
N VAL A 97 10.40 12.90 16.47
CA VAL A 97 10.22 12.62 17.91
C VAL A 97 11.13 11.49 18.37
N LEU A 98 11.28 10.42 17.57
CA LEU A 98 12.19 9.32 17.88
C LEU A 98 13.65 9.78 17.80
N GLY A 99 14.01 10.62 16.84
CA GLY A 99 15.36 11.19 16.77
C GLY A 99 15.72 12.02 18.01
N VAL A 100 14.81 12.89 18.48
CA VAL A 100 14.99 13.61 19.75
C VAL A 100 15.12 12.64 20.92
N PHE A 101 14.27 11.62 20.99
CA PHE A 101 14.31 10.61 22.03
C PHE A 101 15.64 9.86 22.06
N PHE A 102 16.12 9.35 20.91
CA PHE A 102 17.38 8.63 20.84
C PHE A 102 18.60 9.51 21.19
N HIS A 103 18.59 10.79 20.76
CA HIS A 103 19.64 11.73 21.12
C HIS A 103 19.76 11.97 22.64
N TRP A 104 18.64 11.90 23.36
CA TRP A 104 18.64 12.12 24.81
C TRP A 104 18.94 10.86 25.62
N VAL A 105 18.77 9.68 25.03
CA VAL A 105 18.88 8.40 25.74
C VAL A 105 20.19 7.67 25.41
N ILE A 106 20.72 7.86 24.21
CA ILE A 106 22.01 7.28 23.80
C ILE A 106 23.07 8.38 23.94
N ASP A 107 23.98 8.17 24.90
CA ASP A 107 25.06 9.11 25.14
C ASP A 107 25.96 9.26 23.91
N ASP A 108 26.45 10.46 23.64
CA ASP A 108 27.36 10.80 22.53
C ASP A 108 26.82 10.59 21.10
N LEU A 109 25.56 10.14 20.94
CA LEU A 109 24.96 10.00 19.61
C LEU A 109 24.60 11.37 19.02
N SER A 110 25.18 11.71 17.85
CA SER A 110 24.91 12.98 17.18
C SER A 110 23.45 13.08 16.73
N TRP A 111 22.95 14.30 16.53
CA TRP A 111 21.60 14.54 16.01
C TRP A 111 21.33 13.81 14.70
N ALA A 112 22.29 13.79 13.79
CA ALA A 112 22.14 13.16 12.49
C ALA A 112 21.91 11.65 12.60
N TRP A 113 22.71 10.95 13.40
CA TRP A 113 22.55 9.50 13.63
C TRP A 113 21.30 9.17 14.44
N SER A 114 20.92 10.04 15.37
CA SER A 114 19.66 9.90 16.11
C SER A 114 18.44 10.01 15.20
N PHE A 115 18.43 10.96 14.27
CA PHE A 115 17.39 11.06 13.24
C PHE A 115 17.45 9.91 12.23
N ALA A 116 18.63 9.41 11.90
CA ALA A 116 18.78 8.22 11.06
C ALA A 116 18.10 7.00 11.71
N LEU A 117 18.36 6.72 12.99
CA LEU A 117 17.69 5.65 13.74
C LEU A 117 16.17 5.90 13.84
N GLY A 118 15.77 7.15 14.06
CA GLY A 118 14.35 7.56 14.05
C GLY A 118 13.68 7.27 12.71
N ALA A 119 14.34 7.52 11.58
CA ALA A 119 13.86 7.22 10.24
C ALA A 119 13.77 5.71 10.00
N ILE A 120 14.79 4.96 10.42
CA ILE A 120 14.84 3.48 10.31
C ILE A 120 13.64 2.82 11.00
N VAL A 121 13.28 3.29 12.20
CA VAL A 121 12.23 2.67 13.02
C VAL A 121 10.83 3.23 12.71
N SER A 122 10.72 4.27 11.89
CA SER A 122 9.46 4.95 11.59
C SER A 122 8.49 4.15 10.70
N PRO A 123 8.90 3.44 9.62
CA PRO A 123 7.99 2.79 8.69
C PRO A 123 7.17 1.66 9.31
N SER A 124 5.98 1.39 8.77
CA SER A 124 5.07 0.33 9.23
C SER A 124 4.92 -0.77 8.17
N ASP A 125 4.89 -2.01 8.62
CA ASP A 125 4.88 -3.22 7.81
C ASP A 125 3.46 -3.61 7.35
N PRO A 126 3.26 -4.10 6.12
CA PRO A 126 1.96 -4.51 5.60
C PRO A 126 1.42 -5.83 6.17
N VAL A 127 2.21 -6.62 6.91
CA VAL A 127 1.77 -7.93 7.45
C VAL A 127 0.53 -7.81 8.33
N ALA A 128 0.43 -6.78 9.19
CA ALA A 128 -0.79 -6.55 9.96
C ALA A 128 -2.01 -6.39 9.06
N THR A 129 -1.86 -5.69 7.96
CA THR A 129 -2.94 -5.43 7.00
C THR A 129 -3.42 -6.72 6.36
N SER A 130 -2.52 -7.63 6.00
CA SER A 130 -2.88 -8.93 5.44
C SER A 130 -3.68 -9.80 6.43
N ILE A 131 -3.32 -9.77 7.73
CA ILE A 131 -4.05 -10.46 8.79
C ILE A 131 -5.45 -9.85 8.98
N ILE A 132 -5.52 -8.51 9.06
CA ILE A 132 -6.77 -7.75 9.25
C ILE A 132 -7.74 -7.98 8.08
N LYS A 133 -7.23 -8.01 6.85
CA LYS A 133 -8.00 -8.31 5.64
C LYS A 133 -8.65 -9.70 5.71
N ARG A 134 -7.92 -10.72 6.14
CA ARG A 134 -8.45 -12.09 6.35
C ARG A 134 -9.51 -12.18 7.45
N LEU A 135 -9.50 -11.26 8.42
CA LEU A 135 -10.51 -11.19 9.49
C LEU A 135 -11.80 -10.48 9.06
N GLY A 136 -11.90 -10.03 7.81
CA GLY A 136 -13.11 -9.44 7.22
C GLY A 136 -13.44 -8.05 7.77
N VAL A 137 -12.46 -7.29 8.15
CA VAL A 137 -12.63 -5.89 8.54
C VAL A 137 -12.94 -5.03 7.32
N SER A 138 -13.55 -3.86 7.54
CA SER A 138 -13.98 -2.94 6.49
C SER A 138 -12.91 -2.73 5.40
N PRO A 139 -13.25 -2.89 4.11
CA PRO A 139 -12.32 -2.66 2.98
C PRO A 139 -11.68 -1.28 3.01
N ARG A 140 -12.39 -0.27 3.50
CA ARG A 140 -11.88 1.09 3.65
C ARG A 140 -10.69 1.17 4.59
N MET A 141 -10.74 0.46 5.74
CA MET A 141 -9.63 0.41 6.68
C MET A 141 -8.44 -0.35 6.08
N VAL A 142 -8.69 -1.42 5.35
CA VAL A 142 -7.65 -2.17 4.64
C VAL A 142 -6.95 -1.28 3.62
N SER A 143 -7.69 -0.57 2.76
CA SER A 143 -7.12 0.35 1.76
C SER A 143 -6.30 1.50 2.37
N LEU A 144 -6.69 1.99 3.56
CA LEU A 144 -5.91 3.00 4.29
C LEU A 144 -4.57 2.42 4.78
N LEU A 145 -4.57 1.22 5.34
CA LEU A 145 -3.37 0.57 5.86
C LEU A 145 -2.44 0.11 4.71
N GLU A 146 -2.99 -0.47 3.64
CA GLU A 146 -2.24 -0.82 2.43
C GLU A 146 -1.58 0.42 1.80
N GLY A 147 -2.34 1.50 1.66
CA GLY A 147 -1.83 2.75 1.11
C GLY A 147 -0.79 3.44 2.01
N GLU A 148 -0.93 3.31 3.34
CA GLU A 148 0.05 3.81 4.30
C GLU A 148 1.38 3.09 4.15
N SER A 149 1.39 1.74 4.21
CA SER A 149 2.62 0.95 4.15
C SER A 149 3.38 1.09 2.83
N LEU A 150 2.68 1.35 1.71
CA LEU A 150 3.31 1.56 0.42
C LEU A 150 4.21 2.80 0.34
N LEU A 151 3.79 3.89 0.98
CA LEU A 151 4.46 5.18 0.83
C LEU A 151 5.38 5.52 2.02
N ASN A 152 5.12 4.95 3.21
CA ASN A 152 5.90 5.26 4.40
C ASN A 152 7.34 4.72 4.32
N ASP A 153 7.55 3.53 3.74
CA ASP A 153 8.87 2.92 3.56
C ASP A 153 9.75 3.80 2.69
N ALA A 154 9.22 4.22 1.56
CA ALA A 154 9.93 5.12 0.65
C ALA A 154 10.21 6.48 1.31
N CYS A 155 9.26 7.03 2.08
CA CYS A 155 9.44 8.26 2.82
C CYS A 155 10.54 8.13 3.87
N ALA A 156 10.55 7.05 4.63
CA ALA A 156 11.53 6.78 5.68
C ALA A 156 12.96 6.64 5.12
N LEU A 157 13.11 5.94 3.99
CA LEU A 157 14.42 5.77 3.35
C LEU A 157 14.97 7.07 2.77
N VAL A 158 14.11 7.96 2.25
CA VAL A 158 14.56 9.30 1.82
C VAL A 158 14.99 10.14 3.03
N LEU A 159 14.27 10.06 4.16
CA LEU A 159 14.65 10.72 5.41
C LEU A 159 15.96 10.16 5.97
N LEU A 160 16.14 8.83 5.91
CA LEU A 160 17.39 8.17 6.32
C LEU A 160 18.57 8.66 5.48
N ARG A 161 18.44 8.68 4.15
CA ARG A 161 19.49 9.22 3.26
C ARG A 161 19.85 10.68 3.61
N GLY A 162 18.84 11.51 3.86
CA GLY A 162 19.02 12.89 4.29
C GLY A 162 19.75 13.01 5.63
N ALA A 163 19.42 12.13 6.60
CA ALA A 163 20.08 12.09 7.90
C ALA A 163 21.54 11.64 7.80
N VAL A 164 21.81 10.60 6.99
CA VAL A 164 23.18 10.12 6.72
C VAL A 164 24.00 11.19 6.01
N ALA A 165 23.44 11.89 5.03
CA ALA A 165 24.09 13.00 4.36
C ALA A 165 24.41 14.16 5.33
N ALA A 166 23.51 14.45 6.26
CA ALA A 166 23.71 15.45 7.31
C ALA A 166 24.82 15.05 8.32
N ALA A 167 25.07 13.75 8.50
CA ALA A 167 26.20 13.26 9.32
C ALA A 167 27.55 13.48 8.61
N ALA A 168 27.57 13.36 7.28
CA ALA A 168 28.78 13.47 6.47
C ALA A 168 29.16 14.93 6.14
N ALA A 169 28.18 15.84 6.06
CA ALA A 169 28.37 17.24 5.66
C ALA A 169 27.42 18.18 6.41
N ALA A 170 27.79 19.46 6.53
CA ALA A 170 26.92 20.49 7.12
C ALA A 170 25.80 20.86 6.13
N VAL A 171 24.72 20.07 6.13
CA VAL A 171 23.53 20.27 5.30
C VAL A 171 22.47 20.99 6.12
N THR A 172 21.76 21.95 5.50
CA THR A 172 20.67 22.64 6.19
C THR A 172 19.35 21.85 6.11
N VAL A 173 18.45 22.07 7.06
CA VAL A 173 17.11 21.45 7.04
C VAL A 173 16.35 21.80 5.73
N TRP A 174 16.59 22.97 5.16
CA TRP A 174 15.98 23.40 3.91
C TRP A 174 16.50 22.63 2.69
N ASP A 175 17.78 22.29 2.68
CA ASP A 175 18.37 21.46 1.62
C ASP A 175 17.78 20.07 1.65
N ILE A 176 17.66 19.45 2.84
CA ILE A 176 17.02 18.14 3.02
C ILE A 176 15.55 18.18 2.58
N ALA A 177 14.80 19.23 2.95
CA ALA A 177 13.41 19.36 2.57
C ALA A 177 13.23 19.54 1.05
N LEU A 178 14.08 20.32 0.42
CA LEU A 178 14.07 20.53 -1.03
C LEU A 178 14.43 19.23 -1.77
N GLU A 179 15.49 18.57 -1.33
CA GLU A 179 15.91 17.28 -1.90
C GLU A 179 14.81 16.22 -1.77
N PHE A 180 14.15 16.13 -0.61
CA PHE A 180 13.00 15.25 -0.40
C PHE A 180 11.88 15.52 -1.40
N ILE A 181 11.47 16.79 -1.57
CA ILE A 181 10.40 17.17 -2.50
C ILE A 181 10.79 16.87 -3.95
N LEU A 182 12.02 17.16 -4.33
CA LEU A 182 12.52 16.88 -5.67
C LEU A 182 12.60 15.38 -5.93
N ALA A 183 13.19 14.61 -5.01
CA ALA A 183 13.29 13.15 -5.12
C ALA A 183 11.92 12.48 -5.28
N MET A 184 10.94 12.89 -4.47
CA MET A 184 9.57 12.38 -4.55
C MET A 184 8.88 12.78 -5.86
N THR A 185 9.04 14.03 -6.30
CA THR A 185 8.39 14.54 -7.52
C THR A 185 8.95 13.85 -8.77
N VAL A 186 10.26 13.74 -8.88
CA VAL A 186 10.92 13.06 -10.01
C VAL A 186 10.55 11.58 -10.05
N ALA A 187 10.54 10.90 -8.90
CA ALA A 187 10.13 9.52 -8.78
C ALA A 187 8.68 9.29 -9.27
N VAL A 188 7.75 10.16 -8.88
CA VAL A 188 6.36 10.11 -9.36
C VAL A 188 6.29 10.26 -10.88
N ILE A 189 7.03 11.21 -11.46
CA ILE A 189 7.05 11.42 -12.92
C ILE A 189 7.57 10.17 -13.63
N ILE A 190 8.71 9.62 -13.19
CA ILE A 190 9.30 8.41 -13.77
C ILE A 190 8.31 7.24 -13.64
N GLY A 191 7.73 7.00 -12.45
CA GLY A 191 6.77 5.93 -12.24
C GLY A 191 5.54 6.03 -13.15
N VAL A 192 5.00 7.23 -13.34
CA VAL A 192 3.87 7.46 -14.26
C VAL A 192 4.25 7.20 -15.71
N VAL A 193 5.42 7.66 -16.14
CA VAL A 193 5.91 7.47 -17.53
C VAL A 193 6.12 5.98 -17.80
N ILE A 194 6.86 5.29 -16.92
CA ILE A 194 7.17 3.87 -17.09
C ILE A 194 5.89 3.02 -16.96
N GLY A 195 4.97 3.33 -16.03
CA GLY A 195 3.71 2.61 -15.92
C GLY A 195 2.83 2.73 -17.17
N ARG A 196 2.77 3.91 -17.79
CA ARG A 196 2.09 4.08 -19.09
C ARG A 196 2.79 3.35 -20.22
N LEU A 197 4.13 3.42 -20.24
CA LEU A 197 4.92 2.68 -21.24
C LEU A 197 4.73 1.18 -21.09
N ASN A 198 4.70 0.66 -19.86
CA ASN A 198 4.40 -0.73 -19.56
C ASN A 198 3.06 -1.15 -20.17
N LEU A 199 1.98 -0.43 -19.88
CA LEU A 199 0.65 -0.72 -20.46
C LEU A 199 0.65 -0.67 -21.99
N TRP A 200 1.37 0.27 -22.60
CA TRP A 200 1.48 0.40 -24.03
C TRP A 200 2.27 -0.74 -24.69
N VAL A 201 3.35 -1.21 -24.07
CA VAL A 201 4.15 -2.36 -24.52
C VAL A 201 3.37 -3.65 -24.33
N SER A 202 2.85 -3.88 -23.13
CA SER A 202 2.10 -5.09 -22.78
C SER A 202 0.88 -5.31 -23.67
N ASN A 203 0.19 -4.24 -24.09
CA ASN A 203 -0.91 -4.34 -25.06
C ASN A 203 -0.46 -4.79 -26.46
N ARG A 204 0.83 -4.72 -26.78
CA ARG A 204 1.40 -5.17 -28.06
C ARG A 204 1.96 -6.59 -28.02
N ILE A 205 2.34 -7.05 -26.84
CA ILE A 205 2.85 -8.42 -26.66
C ILE A 205 1.65 -9.36 -26.58
N LYS A 206 1.46 -10.19 -27.62
CA LYS A 206 0.35 -11.15 -27.69
C LYS A 206 0.61 -12.42 -26.89
N ASP A 207 1.88 -12.80 -26.76
CA ASP A 207 2.28 -13.97 -26.00
C ASP A 207 2.28 -13.67 -24.50
N THR A 208 1.49 -14.44 -23.74
CA THR A 208 1.31 -14.24 -22.31
C THR A 208 2.60 -14.46 -21.53
N THR A 209 3.40 -15.47 -21.94
CA THR A 209 4.67 -15.80 -21.27
C THR A 209 5.69 -14.67 -21.47
N ALA A 210 5.82 -14.19 -22.71
CA ALA A 210 6.70 -13.07 -23.01
C ALA A 210 6.28 -11.81 -22.28
N ASN A 211 4.98 -11.54 -22.14
CA ASN A 211 4.47 -10.42 -21.35
C ASN A 211 4.83 -10.56 -19.87
N THR A 212 4.63 -11.74 -19.29
CA THR A 212 4.99 -12.00 -17.89
C THR A 212 6.49 -11.77 -17.65
N VAL A 213 7.37 -12.27 -18.53
CA VAL A 213 8.82 -12.01 -18.41
C VAL A 213 9.13 -10.50 -18.50
N PHE A 214 8.45 -9.78 -19.41
CA PHE A 214 8.63 -8.33 -19.53
C PHE A 214 8.15 -7.60 -18.27
N THR A 215 6.99 -7.95 -17.73
CA THR A 215 6.43 -7.27 -16.54
C THR A 215 7.30 -7.47 -15.29
N LEU A 216 8.06 -8.57 -15.20
CA LEU A 216 9.04 -8.78 -14.12
C LEU A 216 10.20 -7.78 -14.14
N ALA A 217 10.56 -7.26 -15.31
CA ALA A 217 11.60 -6.25 -15.44
C ALA A 217 11.10 -4.83 -15.12
N VAL A 218 9.78 -4.59 -15.20
CA VAL A 218 9.18 -3.24 -15.10
C VAL A 218 9.49 -2.53 -13.79
N PRO A 219 9.45 -3.16 -12.59
CA PRO A 219 9.82 -2.51 -11.34
C PRO A 219 11.25 -1.94 -11.38
N PHE A 220 12.18 -2.69 -11.97
CA PHE A 220 13.57 -2.27 -12.11
C PHE A 220 13.76 -1.19 -13.18
N ILE A 221 13.01 -1.27 -14.30
CA ILE A 221 12.97 -0.22 -15.31
C ILE A 221 12.47 1.10 -14.72
N ALA A 222 11.62 1.07 -13.68
CA ALA A 222 11.16 2.26 -12.97
C ALA A 222 12.13 2.69 -11.88
N SER A 223 12.64 1.77 -11.06
CA SER A 223 13.46 2.10 -9.88
C SER A 223 14.89 2.50 -10.23
N VAL A 224 15.57 1.78 -11.13
CA VAL A 224 16.98 2.04 -11.43
C VAL A 224 17.22 3.43 -12.02
N PRO A 225 16.49 3.90 -13.06
CA PRO A 225 16.66 5.26 -13.56
C PRO A 225 16.32 6.34 -12.53
N ALA A 226 15.35 6.07 -11.64
CA ALA A 226 15.02 7.00 -10.56
C ALA A 226 16.19 7.16 -9.58
N GLU A 227 16.80 6.06 -9.15
CA GLU A 227 18.00 6.07 -8.29
C GLU A 227 19.18 6.78 -8.96
N MET A 228 19.42 6.55 -10.25
CA MET A 228 20.51 7.18 -11.01
C MET A 228 20.43 8.71 -11.07
N VAL A 229 19.22 9.28 -10.98
CA VAL A 229 19.00 10.74 -10.95
C VAL A 229 18.82 11.28 -9.52
N GLY A 230 19.10 10.48 -8.49
CA GLY A 230 18.94 10.87 -7.08
C GLY A 230 17.50 10.89 -6.57
N ALA A 231 16.55 10.34 -7.34
CA ALA A 231 15.16 10.19 -6.91
C ALA A 231 14.93 8.87 -6.17
N SER A 232 13.75 8.69 -5.57
CA SER A 232 13.41 7.44 -4.88
C SER A 232 12.94 6.37 -5.87
N GLY A 233 13.76 5.32 -6.08
CA GLY A 233 13.41 4.17 -6.91
C GLY A 233 12.18 3.42 -6.39
N LEU A 234 12.01 3.34 -5.08
CA LEU A 234 10.86 2.69 -4.45
C LEU A 234 9.55 3.42 -4.75
N VAL A 235 9.55 4.76 -4.65
CA VAL A 235 8.37 5.58 -5.04
C VAL A 235 8.07 5.39 -6.53
N ALA A 236 9.09 5.36 -7.37
CA ALA A 236 8.90 5.15 -8.81
C ALA A 236 8.27 3.78 -9.10
N ALA A 237 8.71 2.71 -8.41
CA ALA A 237 8.13 1.38 -8.52
C ALA A 237 6.66 1.34 -8.04
N VAL A 238 6.33 1.93 -6.88
CA VAL A 238 4.96 2.04 -6.36
C VAL A 238 4.04 2.74 -7.35
N VAL A 239 4.46 3.92 -7.83
CA VAL A 239 3.64 4.72 -8.77
C VAL A 239 3.48 4.00 -10.10
N CYS A 240 4.53 3.33 -10.57
CA CYS A 240 4.47 2.48 -11.76
C CYS A 240 3.45 1.36 -11.58
N GLY A 241 3.45 0.66 -10.44
CA GLY A 241 2.47 -0.35 -10.07
C GLY A 241 1.05 0.19 -10.04
N LEU A 242 0.80 1.32 -9.35
CA LEU A 242 -0.51 1.99 -9.30
C LEU A 242 -1.05 2.35 -10.70
N VAL A 243 -0.19 2.87 -11.58
CA VAL A 243 -0.58 3.21 -12.96
C VAL A 243 -0.89 1.96 -13.78
N THR A 244 -0.06 0.92 -13.65
CA THR A 244 -0.25 -0.36 -14.33
C THR A 244 -1.54 -1.04 -13.87
N GLY A 245 -1.77 -1.22 -12.58
CA GLY A 245 -2.95 -1.87 -12.04
C GLY A 245 -4.25 -1.13 -12.38
N ASN A 246 -4.22 0.22 -12.37
CA ASN A 246 -5.38 1.01 -12.78
C ASN A 246 -5.70 0.92 -14.28
N GLY A 247 -4.67 0.79 -15.12
CA GLY A 247 -4.82 0.73 -16.57
C GLY A 247 -5.06 -0.67 -17.13
N ALA A 248 -4.69 -1.71 -16.38
CA ALA A 248 -4.69 -3.11 -16.82
C ALA A 248 -6.07 -3.58 -17.32
N ALA A 249 -7.16 -3.23 -16.63
CA ALA A 249 -8.51 -3.62 -17.01
C ALA A 249 -8.92 -3.17 -18.42
N LYS A 250 -8.36 -2.05 -18.90
CA LYS A 250 -8.65 -1.50 -20.23
C LYS A 250 -7.61 -1.90 -21.29
N ALA A 251 -6.34 -2.04 -20.88
CA ALA A 251 -5.24 -2.18 -21.82
C ALA A 251 -4.86 -3.65 -22.10
N LEU A 252 -5.10 -4.55 -21.15
CA LEU A 252 -4.62 -5.93 -21.21
C LEU A 252 -5.75 -6.91 -21.53
N SER A 253 -5.43 -7.98 -22.25
CA SER A 253 -6.36 -9.10 -22.47
C SER A 253 -6.64 -9.85 -21.15
N PRO A 254 -7.79 -10.56 -21.05
CA PRO A 254 -8.13 -11.36 -19.87
C PRO A 254 -7.06 -12.37 -19.48
N GLN A 255 -6.49 -13.06 -20.48
CA GLN A 255 -5.45 -14.08 -20.29
C GLN A 255 -4.20 -13.49 -19.65
N VAL A 256 -3.72 -12.33 -20.15
CA VAL A 256 -2.56 -11.62 -19.61
C VAL A 256 -2.81 -11.15 -18.19
N ARG A 257 -3.99 -10.56 -17.91
CA ARG A 257 -4.34 -10.10 -16.56
C ARG A 257 -4.32 -11.22 -15.53
N LEU A 258 -4.96 -12.35 -15.86
CA LEU A 258 -5.04 -13.48 -14.94
C LEU A 258 -3.67 -14.12 -14.71
N SER A 259 -2.86 -14.25 -15.76
CA SER A 259 -1.49 -14.75 -15.66
C SER A 259 -0.61 -13.82 -14.82
N ASP A 260 -0.65 -12.53 -15.09
CA ASP A 260 0.12 -11.52 -14.33
C ASP A 260 -0.28 -11.52 -12.85
N GLN A 261 -1.57 -11.55 -12.54
CA GLN A 261 -2.05 -11.57 -11.16
C GLN A 261 -1.54 -12.80 -10.39
N GLN A 262 -1.60 -13.99 -10.98
CA GLN A 262 -1.10 -15.23 -10.36
C GLN A 262 0.42 -15.20 -10.18
N THR A 263 1.14 -14.73 -11.19
CA THR A 263 2.60 -14.64 -11.15
C THR A 263 3.07 -13.65 -10.08
N TRP A 264 2.49 -12.46 -10.06
CA TRP A 264 2.85 -11.44 -9.06
C TRP A 264 2.51 -11.87 -7.64
N HIS A 265 1.39 -12.57 -7.43
CA HIS A 265 1.06 -13.13 -6.12
C HIS A 265 2.08 -14.17 -5.64
N ALA A 266 2.55 -15.03 -6.55
CA ALA A 266 3.59 -16.02 -6.22
C ALA A 266 4.94 -15.35 -5.91
N ILE A 267 5.32 -14.34 -6.70
CA ILE A 267 6.57 -13.58 -6.51
C ILE A 267 6.54 -12.81 -5.19
N GLU A 268 5.45 -12.10 -4.90
CA GLU A 268 5.24 -11.39 -3.64
C GLU A 268 5.43 -12.34 -2.45
N LEU A 269 4.78 -13.51 -2.48
CA LEU A 269 4.90 -14.52 -1.44
C LEU A 269 6.35 -15.01 -1.25
N ILE A 270 7.07 -15.25 -2.35
CA ILE A 270 8.46 -15.72 -2.29
C ILE A 270 9.38 -14.62 -1.76
N LEU A 271 9.29 -13.41 -2.31
CA LEU A 271 10.15 -12.30 -1.91
C LEU A 271 9.91 -11.90 -0.46
N GLU A 272 8.65 -11.75 -0.05
CA GLU A 272 8.29 -11.48 1.34
C GLU A 272 8.81 -12.60 2.27
N GLY A 273 8.58 -13.85 1.88
CA GLY A 273 8.99 -15.00 2.67
C GLY A 273 10.51 -15.13 2.83
N VAL A 274 11.27 -14.89 1.76
CA VAL A 274 12.75 -14.90 1.80
C VAL A 274 13.25 -13.84 2.77
N VAL A 275 12.72 -12.63 2.72
CA VAL A 275 13.21 -11.56 3.58
C VAL A 275 12.91 -11.81 5.06
N TYR A 276 11.71 -12.32 5.42
CA TYR A 276 11.42 -12.68 6.81
C TYR A 276 12.27 -13.86 7.33
N LEU A 277 12.59 -14.82 6.46
CA LEU A 277 13.49 -15.90 6.80
C LEU A 277 14.90 -15.38 7.10
N ILE A 278 15.39 -14.45 6.26
CA ILE A 278 16.69 -13.80 6.43
C ILE A 278 16.74 -13.03 7.74
N VAL A 279 15.74 -12.22 8.04
CA VAL A 279 15.63 -11.51 9.33
C VAL A 279 15.76 -12.47 10.51
N GLY A 280 15.14 -13.67 10.41
CA GLY A 280 15.30 -14.69 11.44
C GLY A 280 16.73 -15.26 11.53
N LEU A 281 17.38 -15.48 10.38
CA LEU A 281 18.74 -16.03 10.31
C LEU A 281 19.81 -15.09 10.85
N GLU A 282 19.69 -13.81 10.59
CA GLU A 282 20.70 -12.79 10.94
C GLU A 282 20.70 -12.36 12.41
N ILE A 283 19.60 -12.58 13.14
CA ILE A 283 19.44 -12.05 14.51
C ILE A 283 20.56 -12.51 15.46
N VAL A 284 21.04 -13.76 15.31
CA VAL A 284 22.12 -14.29 16.17
C VAL A 284 23.43 -13.59 15.87
N GLY A 285 23.75 -13.33 14.61
CA GLY A 285 24.96 -12.60 14.20
C GLY A 285 24.97 -11.17 14.76
N VAL A 286 23.85 -10.46 14.66
CA VAL A 286 23.72 -9.12 15.21
C VAL A 286 23.88 -9.08 16.75
N ILE A 287 23.36 -10.08 17.46
CA ILE A 287 23.54 -10.18 18.91
C ILE A 287 25.01 -10.43 19.25
N GLN A 288 25.70 -11.32 18.52
CA GLN A 288 27.12 -11.62 18.74
C GLN A 288 28.01 -10.40 18.48
N GLU A 289 27.73 -9.60 17.45
CA GLU A 289 28.48 -8.39 17.15
C GLU A 289 28.39 -7.37 18.30
N VAL A 290 27.23 -7.21 18.94
CA VAL A 290 27.04 -6.35 20.10
C VAL A 290 27.74 -6.90 21.34
N GLU A 291 27.71 -8.21 21.58
CA GLU A 291 28.44 -8.83 22.69
C GLU A 291 29.96 -8.65 22.58
N GLU A 292 30.52 -8.76 21.38
CA GLU A 292 31.94 -8.55 21.13
C GLU A 292 32.38 -7.10 21.42
N GLN A 293 31.50 -6.12 21.16
CA GLN A 293 31.76 -4.71 21.43
C GLN A 293 31.52 -4.31 22.90
N HIS A 294 31.14 -5.28 23.76
CA HIS A 294 30.84 -5.06 25.19
C HIS A 294 29.69 -4.06 25.45
N GLU A 295 28.80 -3.88 24.48
CA GLU A 295 27.62 -3.07 24.62
C GLU A 295 26.51 -3.85 25.35
N GLY A 296 25.72 -3.16 26.16
CA GLY A 296 24.72 -3.81 27.02
C GLY A 296 23.48 -4.25 26.25
N ILE A 297 23.35 -5.54 25.91
CA ILE A 297 22.13 -6.11 25.29
C ILE A 297 20.87 -5.75 26.09
N GLY A 298 20.95 -5.73 27.42
CA GLY A 298 19.82 -5.32 28.28
C GLY A 298 19.36 -3.89 28.02
N PHE A 299 20.28 -2.98 27.73
CA PHE A 299 19.99 -1.60 27.36
C PHE A 299 19.27 -1.55 26.00
N ALA A 300 19.79 -2.27 24.99
CA ALA A 300 19.14 -2.36 23.67
C ALA A 300 17.71 -2.90 23.75
N VAL A 301 17.47 -3.97 24.53
CA VAL A 301 16.13 -4.54 24.74
C VAL A 301 15.20 -3.54 25.44
N ALA A 302 15.66 -2.88 26.51
CA ALA A 302 14.86 -1.87 27.20
C ALA A 302 14.50 -0.71 26.26
N LEU A 303 15.49 -0.22 25.50
CA LEU A 303 15.29 0.88 24.57
C LEU A 303 14.35 0.49 23.42
N ALA A 304 14.46 -0.72 22.88
CA ALA A 304 13.53 -1.23 21.86
C ALA A 304 12.09 -1.32 22.38
N LEU A 305 11.88 -1.81 23.62
CA LEU A 305 10.55 -1.86 24.22
C LEU A 305 9.94 -0.45 24.42
N VAL A 306 10.74 0.49 24.94
CA VAL A 306 10.30 1.89 25.09
C VAL A 306 9.98 2.49 23.73
N THR A 307 10.81 2.21 22.71
CA THR A 307 10.58 2.68 21.34
C THR A 307 9.27 2.14 20.75
N ILE A 308 8.95 0.85 20.94
CA ILE A 308 7.67 0.26 20.50
C ILE A 308 6.50 0.99 21.18
N VAL A 309 6.58 1.24 22.49
CA VAL A 309 5.52 1.98 23.21
C VAL A 309 5.40 3.41 22.69
N LEU A 310 6.52 4.12 22.53
CA LEU A 310 6.53 5.49 22.05
C LEU A 310 5.94 5.61 20.65
N VAL A 311 6.27 4.69 19.76
CA VAL A 311 5.69 4.61 18.43
C VAL A 311 4.19 4.39 18.46
N LEU A 312 3.68 3.48 19.30
CA LEU A 312 2.24 3.27 19.47
C LEU A 312 1.54 4.53 20.00
N LEU A 313 2.15 5.24 20.94
CA LEU A 313 1.61 6.50 21.47
C LEU A 313 1.58 7.60 20.41
N LEU A 314 2.65 7.76 19.63
CA LEU A 314 2.71 8.71 18.52
C LEU A 314 1.64 8.41 17.46
N ARG A 315 1.51 7.13 17.11
CA ARG A 315 0.50 6.69 16.17
C ARG A 315 -0.91 6.94 16.70
N ALA A 316 -1.18 6.66 17.97
CA ALA A 316 -2.47 6.96 18.61
C ALA A 316 -2.75 8.47 18.63
N ALA A 317 -1.75 9.28 18.95
CA ALA A 317 -1.87 10.74 18.98
C ALA A 317 -2.17 11.31 17.58
N PHE A 318 -1.64 10.70 16.50
CA PHE A 318 -1.88 11.13 15.13
C PHE A 318 -3.22 10.62 14.57
N ILE A 319 -3.56 9.34 14.81
CA ILE A 319 -4.78 8.72 14.28
C ILE A 319 -6.02 9.34 14.92
N THR A 320 -5.99 9.72 16.19
CA THR A 320 -7.15 10.32 16.89
C THR A 320 -7.69 11.58 16.19
N PRO A 321 -6.89 12.62 15.91
CA PRO A 321 -7.38 13.79 15.18
C PRO A 321 -7.74 13.49 13.72
N LEU A 322 -7.05 12.51 13.08
CA LEU A 322 -7.37 12.06 11.73
C LEU A 322 -8.80 11.48 11.68
N LEU A 323 -9.15 10.59 12.62
CA LEU A 323 -10.49 10.02 12.72
C LEU A 323 -11.54 11.08 13.02
N ALA A 324 -11.24 12.05 13.90
CA ALA A 324 -12.13 13.17 14.15
C ALA A 324 -12.38 14.01 12.88
N ALA A 325 -11.35 14.20 12.05
CA ALA A 325 -11.49 14.87 10.76
C ALA A 325 -12.33 14.04 9.77
N GLN A 326 -12.10 12.72 9.70
CA GLN A 326 -12.87 11.80 8.88
C GLN A 326 -14.34 11.74 9.30
N ALA A 327 -14.63 11.66 10.60
CA ALA A 327 -16.01 11.70 11.12
C ALA A 327 -16.72 13.01 10.76
N ARG A 328 -16.02 14.15 10.82
CA ARG A 328 -16.57 15.45 10.38
C ARG A 328 -16.87 15.45 8.88
N ARG A 329 -15.98 14.85 8.06
CA ARG A 329 -16.21 14.72 6.60
C ARG A 329 -17.43 13.84 6.31
N ALA A 330 -17.55 12.68 6.99
CA ALA A 330 -18.71 11.78 6.83
C ALA A 330 -20.03 12.49 7.17
N ARG A 331 -20.09 13.21 8.30
CA ARG A 331 -21.29 14.02 8.68
C ARG A 331 -21.61 15.13 7.67
N ARG A 332 -20.58 15.75 7.08
CA ARG A 332 -20.80 16.75 6.01
C ARG A 332 -21.34 16.09 4.74
N ALA A 333 -20.77 14.93 4.36
CA ALA A 333 -21.23 14.18 3.21
C ALA A 333 -22.68 13.72 3.36
N GLU A 334 -23.06 13.23 4.54
CA GLU A 334 -24.44 12.86 4.88
C GLU A 334 -25.42 14.03 4.72
N ARG A 335 -25.05 15.23 5.19
CA ARG A 335 -25.87 16.44 5.03
C ARG A 335 -25.97 16.94 3.60
N LEU A 336 -24.94 16.71 2.79
CA LEU A 336 -24.90 17.14 1.39
C LEU A 336 -25.63 16.16 0.45
N ARG A 337 -25.79 14.92 0.84
CA ARG A 337 -26.41 13.87 0.01
C ARG A 337 -27.81 14.25 -0.50
N PRO A 338 -28.77 14.69 0.32
CA PRO A 338 -30.09 15.08 -0.18
C PRO A 338 -30.03 16.23 -1.18
N HIS A 339 -29.09 17.15 -1.00
CA HIS A 339 -28.90 18.28 -1.90
C HIS A 339 -28.30 17.86 -3.25
N LEU A 340 -27.37 16.89 -3.24
CA LEU A 340 -26.82 16.30 -4.47
C LEU A 340 -27.89 15.51 -5.24
N ASP A 341 -28.78 14.82 -4.53
CA ASP A 341 -29.90 14.09 -5.12
C ASP A 341 -30.93 15.05 -5.76
N ASP A 342 -31.26 16.17 -5.10
CA ASP A 342 -32.13 17.24 -5.65
C ASP A 342 -31.51 17.86 -6.92
N ILE A 343 -30.21 18.20 -6.89
CA ILE A 343 -29.52 18.75 -8.06
C ILE A 343 -29.54 17.75 -9.23
N ARG A 344 -29.36 16.45 -8.97
CA ARG A 344 -29.40 15.43 -10.00
C ARG A 344 -30.78 15.29 -10.63
N THR A 345 -31.83 15.30 -9.81
CA THR A 345 -33.20 15.26 -10.30
C THR A 345 -33.51 16.48 -11.20
N ARG A 346 -33.06 17.68 -10.81
CA ARG A 346 -33.19 18.89 -11.61
C ARG A 346 -32.32 18.89 -12.87
N LEU A 347 -31.17 18.19 -12.86
CA LEU A 347 -30.32 18.06 -14.04
C LEU A 347 -30.96 17.15 -15.10
N ALA A 348 -31.75 16.18 -14.68
CA ALA A 348 -32.47 15.26 -15.57
C ALA A 348 -33.72 15.92 -16.21
N ASP A 349 -34.25 17.00 -15.62
CA ASP A 349 -35.41 17.72 -16.13
C ASP A 349 -34.95 18.86 -17.06
N PRO A 350 -35.34 18.86 -18.36
CA PRO A 350 -34.93 19.88 -19.32
C PRO A 350 -35.24 21.32 -18.90
N ASP A 351 -36.34 21.54 -18.16
CA ASP A 351 -36.78 22.86 -17.74
C ASP A 351 -35.89 23.44 -16.62
N THR A 352 -35.35 22.63 -15.76
CA THR A 352 -34.53 23.02 -14.60
C THR A 352 -33.04 22.81 -14.77
N GLN A 353 -32.64 22.13 -15.85
CA GLN A 353 -31.25 21.70 -16.14
C GLN A 353 -30.25 22.87 -16.13
N THR A 354 -30.60 23.99 -16.78
CA THR A 354 -29.70 25.15 -16.88
C THR A 354 -29.39 25.75 -15.49
N GLU A 355 -30.37 25.78 -14.61
CA GLU A 355 -30.22 26.32 -13.25
C GLU A 355 -29.41 25.36 -12.37
N ALA A 356 -29.65 24.05 -12.51
CA ALA A 356 -28.84 22.99 -11.85
C ALA A 356 -27.37 23.08 -12.24
N ILE A 357 -27.05 23.25 -13.52
CA ILE A 357 -25.68 23.44 -14.01
C ILE A 357 -25.01 24.67 -13.39
N ARG A 358 -25.73 25.79 -13.33
CA ARG A 358 -25.21 27.01 -12.67
C ARG A 358 -24.96 26.80 -11.18
N GLN A 359 -25.80 26.03 -10.51
CA GLN A 359 -25.65 25.70 -9.09
C GLN A 359 -24.41 24.83 -8.87
N VAL A 360 -24.20 23.80 -9.70
CA VAL A 360 -22.99 22.97 -9.68
C VAL A 360 -21.74 23.81 -9.96
N GLY A 361 -21.77 24.70 -10.94
CA GLY A 361 -20.66 25.59 -11.27
C GLY A 361 -20.27 26.51 -10.12
N ARG A 362 -21.25 27.03 -9.37
CA ARG A 362 -21.02 27.86 -8.16
C ARG A 362 -20.41 27.01 -7.02
N ALA A 363 -20.93 25.79 -6.82
CA ALA A 363 -20.45 24.89 -5.78
C ALA A 363 -19.03 24.34 -6.04
N ALA A 364 -18.71 24.06 -7.31
CA ALA A 364 -17.41 23.56 -7.72
C ALA A 364 -16.27 24.58 -7.52
N GLY A 365 -16.57 25.88 -7.63
CA GLY A 365 -15.59 26.96 -7.43
C GLY A 365 -14.37 26.89 -8.38
N GLY A 366 -13.41 27.78 -8.19
CA GLY A 366 -12.13 27.76 -8.90
C GLY A 366 -12.23 27.77 -10.44
N ILE A 367 -11.28 27.15 -11.11
CA ILE A 367 -11.19 27.08 -12.59
C ILE A 367 -12.30 26.19 -13.17
N THR A 368 -12.61 25.08 -12.51
CA THR A 368 -13.63 24.11 -12.95
C THR A 368 -15.02 24.73 -12.89
N GLY A 369 -15.37 25.37 -11.78
CA GLY A 369 -16.65 26.06 -11.64
C GLY A 369 -16.83 27.18 -12.66
N ARG A 370 -15.79 27.97 -12.96
CA ARG A 370 -15.82 29.01 -14.00
C ARG A 370 -16.05 28.46 -15.40
N ARG A 371 -15.46 27.32 -15.74
CA ARG A 371 -15.66 26.63 -17.03
C ARG A 371 -17.10 26.11 -17.16
N ILE A 372 -17.66 25.52 -16.09
CA ILE A 372 -19.05 25.05 -16.05
C ILE A 372 -20.00 26.25 -16.25
N LEU A 373 -19.76 27.35 -15.55
CA LEU A 373 -20.61 28.57 -15.64
C LEU A 373 -20.55 29.27 -17.01
N ARG A 374 -19.45 29.09 -17.76
CA ARG A 374 -19.29 29.59 -19.14
C ARG A 374 -19.92 28.70 -20.21
N GLY A 375 -20.39 27.51 -19.84
CA GLY A 375 -20.88 26.53 -20.81
C GLY A 375 -19.78 25.78 -21.57
N ASP A 376 -18.51 25.91 -21.16
CA ASP A 376 -17.37 25.25 -21.80
C ASP A 376 -17.28 23.75 -21.46
N VAL A 377 -18.21 23.23 -20.66
CA VAL A 377 -18.22 21.83 -20.18
C VAL A 377 -19.50 21.16 -20.65
N PRO A 378 -19.42 20.05 -21.43
CA PRO A 378 -20.57 19.27 -21.83
C PRO A 378 -21.40 18.78 -20.63
N HIS A 379 -22.72 18.66 -20.79
CA HIS A 379 -23.64 18.20 -19.74
C HIS A 379 -23.25 16.86 -19.14
N GLU A 380 -22.80 15.92 -19.96
CA GLU A 380 -22.32 14.62 -19.52
C GLU A 380 -21.14 14.68 -18.54
N HIS A 381 -20.28 15.70 -18.63
CA HIS A 381 -19.19 15.89 -17.70
C HIS A 381 -19.68 16.42 -16.34
N VAL A 382 -20.72 17.25 -16.36
CA VAL A 382 -21.35 17.74 -15.13
C VAL A 382 -22.05 16.61 -14.40
N ASP A 383 -22.81 15.77 -15.12
CA ASP A 383 -23.47 14.58 -14.55
C ASP A 383 -22.45 13.59 -13.99
N ARG A 384 -21.39 13.30 -14.73
CA ARG A 384 -20.29 12.46 -14.23
C ARG A 384 -19.62 12.99 -12.95
N HIS A 385 -19.48 14.31 -12.83
CA HIS A 385 -18.96 14.92 -11.60
C HIS A 385 -19.92 14.78 -10.42
N LEU A 386 -21.22 14.95 -10.64
CA LEU A 386 -22.25 14.75 -9.62
C LEU A 386 -22.33 13.30 -9.17
N THR A 387 -22.36 12.37 -10.12
CA THR A 387 -22.38 10.93 -9.83
C THR A 387 -21.17 10.52 -8.98
N ARG A 388 -19.96 11.02 -9.30
CA ARG A 388 -18.77 10.81 -8.47
C ARG A 388 -18.92 11.40 -7.07
N ALA A 389 -19.41 12.63 -6.96
CA ALA A 389 -19.59 13.30 -5.68
C ALA A 389 -20.60 12.55 -4.78
N GLN A 390 -21.68 12.03 -5.36
CA GLN A 390 -22.65 11.17 -4.67
C GLN A 390 -22.02 9.83 -4.23
N ALA A 391 -21.27 9.19 -5.13
CA ALA A 391 -20.58 7.94 -4.85
C ALA A 391 -19.54 8.11 -3.74
N ASP A 392 -18.75 9.19 -3.77
CA ASP A 392 -17.75 9.51 -2.73
C ASP A 392 -18.43 9.85 -1.39
N ALA A 393 -19.57 10.57 -1.39
CA ALA A 393 -20.36 10.81 -0.19
C ALA A 393 -20.95 9.51 0.38
N GLY A 394 -21.49 8.64 -0.48
CA GLY A 394 -21.99 7.32 -0.12
C GLY A 394 -20.92 6.43 0.51
N TYR A 395 -19.72 6.41 -0.06
CA TYR A 395 -18.58 5.67 0.46
C TYR A 395 -18.22 6.07 1.89
N LEU A 396 -18.16 7.38 2.16
CA LEU A 396 -17.83 7.90 3.50
C LEU A 396 -18.89 7.53 4.55
N VAL A 397 -20.14 7.47 4.16
CA VAL A 397 -21.27 7.18 5.06
C VAL A 397 -21.42 5.67 5.31
N ARG A 398 -21.23 4.82 4.28
CA ARG A 398 -21.39 3.36 4.39
C ARG A 398 -20.31 2.70 5.26
N ALA A 399 -19.09 3.24 5.29
CA ALA A 399 -17.98 2.69 6.07
C ALA A 399 -17.37 3.76 6.99
N PRO A 400 -18.06 4.17 8.06
CA PRO A 400 -17.56 5.16 9.00
C PRO A 400 -16.36 4.59 9.77
N LEU A 401 -15.32 5.41 9.93
CA LEU A 401 -14.17 5.08 10.78
C LEU A 401 -14.40 5.66 12.17
N GLY A 402 -14.52 4.79 13.16
CA GLY A 402 -14.75 5.12 14.56
C GLY A 402 -13.54 4.84 15.47
N PRO A 403 -13.70 4.99 16.79
CA PRO A 403 -12.61 4.74 17.75
C PRO A 403 -12.10 3.29 17.74
N ARG A 404 -12.97 2.32 17.43
CA ARG A 404 -12.60 0.89 17.35
C ARG A 404 -11.68 0.63 16.17
N GLU A 405 -12.03 1.19 15.01
CA GLU A 405 -11.21 1.15 13.79
C GLU A 405 -9.86 1.84 14.04
N GLY A 406 -9.88 2.99 14.72
CA GLY A 406 -8.67 3.70 15.10
C GLY A 406 -7.76 2.89 16.01
N ALA A 407 -8.29 2.21 17.00
CA ALA A 407 -7.50 1.37 17.89
C ALA A 407 -6.86 0.18 17.14
N VAL A 408 -7.58 -0.42 16.17
CA VAL A 408 -7.00 -1.45 15.29
C VAL A 408 -5.93 -0.86 14.39
N MET A 409 -6.14 0.34 13.81
CA MET A 409 -5.13 1.02 13.00
C MET A 409 -3.87 1.37 13.80
N VAL A 410 -4.00 1.78 15.07
CA VAL A 410 -2.86 2.01 15.96
C VAL A 410 -2.09 0.71 16.16
N TRP A 411 -2.78 -0.39 16.46
CA TRP A 411 -2.16 -1.69 16.71
C TRP A 411 -1.54 -2.30 15.45
N ALA A 412 -2.09 -2.02 14.27
CA ALA A 412 -1.60 -2.50 12.99
C ALA A 412 -0.25 -1.89 12.56
N GLY A 413 0.24 -0.87 13.24
CA GLY A 413 1.49 -0.19 12.87
C GLY A 413 2.74 -0.90 13.36
N MET A 414 2.87 -2.21 13.17
CA MET A 414 4.10 -2.93 13.47
C MET A 414 5.21 -2.60 12.46
N ARG A 415 6.44 -2.79 12.89
CA ARG A 415 7.66 -2.63 12.07
C ARG A 415 8.03 -3.96 11.46
N GLY A 416 8.72 -3.91 10.35
CA GLY A 416 9.06 -5.12 9.61
C GLY A 416 10.42 -5.08 8.96
N VAL A 417 10.49 -5.75 7.86
CA VAL A 417 11.70 -6.03 7.11
C VAL A 417 12.44 -4.77 6.65
N VAL A 418 11.72 -3.75 6.22
CA VAL A 418 12.34 -2.49 5.75
C VAL A 418 13.13 -1.81 6.87
N THR A 419 12.66 -1.89 8.12
CA THR A 419 13.38 -1.40 9.30
C THR A 419 14.73 -2.11 9.45
N VAL A 420 14.75 -3.43 9.30
CA VAL A 420 15.98 -4.24 9.40
C VAL A 420 16.95 -3.93 8.25
N ALA A 421 16.47 -3.97 7.02
CA ALA A 421 17.28 -3.68 5.84
C ALA A 421 17.85 -2.25 5.87
N ALA A 422 17.04 -1.27 6.27
CA ALA A 422 17.47 0.12 6.42
C ALA A 422 18.55 0.29 7.50
N ALA A 423 18.45 -0.43 8.63
CA ALA A 423 19.45 -0.38 9.68
C ALA A 423 20.83 -0.90 9.20
N GLN A 424 20.82 -1.93 8.39
CA GLN A 424 22.07 -2.51 7.85
C GLN A 424 22.76 -1.58 6.83
N THR A 425 22.05 -0.63 6.21
CA THR A 425 22.66 0.37 5.31
C THR A 425 23.41 1.47 6.03
N LEU A 426 23.40 1.49 7.35
CA LEU A 426 24.22 2.44 8.10
C LEU A 426 25.71 2.23 7.75
N PRO A 427 26.46 3.30 7.44
CA PRO A 427 27.89 3.23 7.16
C PRO A 427 28.66 2.53 8.26
N THR A 428 29.76 1.85 7.90
CA THR A 428 30.58 1.08 8.84
C THR A 428 31.28 1.96 9.89
N ASP A 429 31.44 3.26 9.59
CA ASP A 429 32.02 4.28 10.46
C ASP A 429 30.98 4.97 11.39
N THR A 430 29.72 4.48 11.38
CA THR A 430 28.69 5.01 12.26
C THR A 430 29.02 4.69 13.72
N PRO A 431 29.01 5.67 14.63
CA PRO A 431 29.18 5.42 16.06
C PRO A 431 28.14 4.40 16.58
N ASP A 432 28.58 3.44 17.39
CA ASP A 432 27.74 2.40 18.01
C ASP A 432 26.83 1.67 16.99
N ARG A 433 27.33 1.46 15.77
CA ARG A 433 26.56 0.88 14.66
C ARG A 433 25.88 -0.42 15.04
N ALA A 434 26.59 -1.32 15.72
CA ALA A 434 26.05 -2.62 16.14
C ALA A 434 24.84 -2.43 17.09
N LEU A 435 24.93 -1.50 18.04
CA LEU A 435 23.85 -1.17 18.96
C LEU A 435 22.62 -0.60 18.19
N LEU A 436 22.84 0.34 17.27
CA LEU A 436 21.75 0.92 16.46
C LEU A 436 21.04 -0.13 15.61
N VAL A 437 21.79 -1.02 14.98
CA VAL A 437 21.27 -2.14 14.21
C VAL A 437 20.49 -3.09 15.12
N LEU A 438 21.03 -3.48 16.28
CA LEU A 438 20.34 -4.35 17.23
C LEU A 438 19.02 -3.71 17.73
N ILE A 439 18.99 -2.43 18.06
CA ILE A 439 17.77 -1.73 18.46
C ILE A 439 16.72 -1.81 17.36
N ALA A 440 17.09 -1.54 16.11
CA ALA A 440 16.20 -1.61 14.97
C ALA A 440 15.64 -3.03 14.76
N TYR A 441 16.49 -4.06 14.88
CA TYR A 441 16.09 -5.48 14.85
C TYR A 441 15.09 -5.81 15.95
N LEU A 442 15.41 -5.47 17.20
CA LEU A 442 14.55 -5.75 18.34
C LEU A 442 13.20 -5.03 18.24
N VAL A 443 13.17 -3.80 17.71
CA VAL A 443 11.93 -3.08 17.43
C VAL A 443 11.13 -3.77 16.32
N ALA A 444 11.75 -4.16 15.23
CA ALA A 444 11.09 -4.83 14.12
C ALA A 444 10.51 -6.19 14.57
N VAL A 445 11.36 -7.08 15.05
CA VAL A 445 10.95 -8.43 15.49
C VAL A 445 10.01 -8.35 16.70
N GLY A 446 10.32 -7.50 17.68
CA GLY A 446 9.49 -7.32 18.88
C GLY A 446 8.09 -6.81 18.53
N SER A 447 7.98 -5.82 17.66
CA SER A 447 6.66 -5.31 17.22
C SER A 447 5.91 -6.37 16.38
N LEU A 448 6.60 -7.09 15.50
CA LEU A 448 6.02 -8.17 14.71
C LEU A 448 5.45 -9.28 15.61
N VAL A 449 6.20 -9.71 16.63
CA VAL A 449 5.77 -10.74 17.58
C VAL A 449 4.62 -10.24 18.46
N ILE A 450 4.76 -9.05 19.06
CA ILE A 450 3.77 -8.51 20.00
C ILE A 450 2.50 -8.11 19.25
N GLN A 451 2.60 -7.25 18.26
CA GLN A 451 1.44 -6.70 17.55
C GLN A 451 0.89 -7.71 16.54
N GLY A 452 1.75 -8.31 15.69
CA GLY A 452 1.35 -9.29 14.69
C GLY A 452 0.78 -10.56 15.35
N GLY A 453 1.39 -11.05 16.43
CA GLY A 453 0.90 -12.19 17.19
C GLY A 453 -0.43 -11.95 17.89
N THR A 454 -0.75 -10.70 18.26
CA THR A 454 -1.95 -10.37 19.05
C THR A 454 -3.05 -9.67 18.25
N VAL A 455 -2.79 -9.22 17.02
CA VAL A 455 -3.74 -8.41 16.22
C VAL A 455 -5.11 -9.10 16.06
N ARG A 456 -5.14 -10.43 15.90
CA ARG A 456 -6.40 -11.18 15.80
C ARG A 456 -7.26 -11.08 17.06
N TRP A 457 -6.63 -11.10 18.24
CA TRP A 457 -7.32 -10.94 19.53
C TRP A 457 -7.81 -9.51 19.72
N VAL A 458 -7.01 -8.52 19.34
CA VAL A 458 -7.39 -7.11 19.35
C VAL A 458 -8.59 -6.85 18.45
N VAL A 459 -8.60 -7.38 17.21
CA VAL A 459 -9.73 -7.28 16.29
C VAL A 459 -10.96 -8.00 16.85
N ALA A 460 -10.80 -9.20 17.44
CA ALA A 460 -11.90 -9.94 18.04
C ALA A 460 -12.49 -9.23 19.26
N TRP A 461 -11.68 -8.54 20.04
CA TRP A 461 -12.10 -7.79 21.23
C TRP A 461 -12.78 -6.47 20.88
N LEU A 462 -12.17 -5.69 19.98
CA LEU A 462 -12.66 -4.36 19.58
C LEU A 462 -13.88 -4.45 18.67
N LYS A 463 -14.02 -5.56 17.90
CA LYS A 463 -15.10 -5.77 16.94
C LYS A 463 -15.30 -4.54 16.03
N PRO A 464 -14.29 -4.15 15.25
CA PRO A 464 -14.42 -3.06 14.30
C PRO A 464 -15.52 -3.35 13.29
N SER A 465 -15.96 -2.32 12.57
CA SER A 465 -16.94 -2.49 11.50
C SER A 465 -16.42 -3.50 10.46
N ARG A 466 -17.28 -4.43 10.12
CA ARG A 466 -17.05 -5.38 9.03
C ARG A 466 -17.44 -4.71 7.71
N GLY A 467 -17.02 -5.29 6.59
CA GLY A 467 -17.55 -4.91 5.28
C GLY A 467 -19.09 -5.01 5.24
N ALA A 468 -19.67 -4.72 4.09
CA ALA A 468 -21.11 -4.77 3.87
C ALA A 468 -21.71 -6.08 4.41
N SER A 469 -22.90 -6.00 5.00
CA SER A 469 -23.63 -7.19 5.42
C SER A 469 -23.91 -8.11 4.22
N PRO A 470 -24.12 -9.42 4.40
CA PRO A 470 -24.46 -10.31 3.30
C PRO A 470 -25.66 -9.84 2.47
N GLU A 471 -26.64 -9.20 3.12
CA GLU A 471 -27.82 -8.64 2.45
C GLU A 471 -27.49 -7.38 1.65
N GLU A 472 -26.64 -6.50 2.18
CA GLU A 472 -26.17 -5.31 1.46
C GLU A 472 -25.28 -5.70 0.28
N ALA A 473 -24.38 -6.67 0.45
CA ALA A 473 -23.55 -7.20 -0.63
C ALA A 473 -24.38 -7.86 -1.74
N ALA A 474 -25.46 -8.58 -1.37
CA ALA A 474 -26.37 -9.19 -2.34
C ALA A 474 -27.17 -8.13 -3.11
N ARG A 475 -27.62 -7.06 -2.43
CA ARG A 475 -28.29 -5.92 -3.10
C ARG A 475 -27.35 -5.19 -4.05
N GLU A 476 -26.15 -4.87 -3.60
CA GLU A 476 -25.14 -4.19 -4.43
C GLU A 476 -24.78 -5.03 -5.67
N ARG A 477 -24.71 -6.38 -5.52
CA ARG A 477 -24.50 -7.29 -6.65
C ARG A 477 -25.67 -7.29 -7.62
N ALA A 478 -26.90 -7.31 -7.15
CA ALA A 478 -28.09 -7.24 -7.99
C ALA A 478 -28.18 -5.90 -8.76
N GLU A 479 -27.87 -4.79 -8.08
CA GLU A 479 -27.79 -3.46 -8.73
C GLU A 479 -26.70 -3.40 -9.80
N LEU A 480 -25.55 -4.05 -9.58
CA LEU A 480 -24.49 -4.14 -10.59
C LEU A 480 -24.90 -5.01 -11.77
N ASP A 481 -25.49 -6.18 -11.52
CA ASP A 481 -25.97 -7.08 -12.59
C ASP A 481 -27.03 -6.36 -13.46
N GLU A 482 -27.99 -5.64 -12.84
CA GLU A 482 -28.96 -4.79 -13.55
C GLU A 482 -28.29 -3.70 -14.38
N HIS A 483 -27.27 -3.05 -13.84
CA HIS A 483 -26.49 -2.01 -14.54
C HIS A 483 -25.77 -2.58 -15.78
N LEU A 484 -25.20 -3.80 -15.66
CA LEU A 484 -24.54 -4.50 -16.78
C LEU A 484 -25.55 -4.96 -17.85
N ASP A 485 -26.72 -5.45 -17.42
CA ASP A 485 -27.79 -5.86 -18.33
C ASP A 485 -28.38 -4.66 -19.09
N GLN A 486 -28.54 -3.51 -18.42
CA GLN A 486 -28.96 -2.28 -19.07
C GLN A 486 -27.95 -1.82 -20.12
N ALA A 487 -26.64 -1.91 -19.84
CA ALA A 487 -25.60 -1.55 -20.80
C ALA A 487 -25.66 -2.45 -22.07
N VAL A 488 -25.97 -3.75 -21.90
CA VAL A 488 -26.18 -4.67 -23.03
C VAL A 488 -27.45 -4.31 -23.81
N ALA A 489 -28.53 -3.94 -23.12
CA ALA A 489 -29.77 -3.50 -23.75
C ALA A 489 -29.57 -2.22 -24.57
N ASP A 490 -28.84 -1.23 -24.03
CA ASP A 490 -28.49 0.02 -24.70
C ASP A 490 -27.61 -0.19 -25.94
N ALA A 491 -26.80 -1.27 -25.96
CA ALA A 491 -26.00 -1.69 -27.12
C ALA A 491 -26.79 -2.46 -28.19
N GLY A 492 -28.12 -2.56 -28.03
CA GLY A 492 -29.02 -3.23 -28.99
C GLY A 492 -29.47 -4.63 -28.54
N GLY A 493 -29.09 -5.06 -27.34
CA GLY A 493 -29.44 -6.37 -26.79
C GLY A 493 -28.48 -7.49 -27.19
N ALA A 494 -28.55 -8.60 -26.50
CA ALA A 494 -27.64 -9.74 -26.70
C ALA A 494 -27.77 -10.34 -28.12
N ASP A 495 -28.97 -10.35 -28.70
CA ASP A 495 -29.23 -10.86 -30.04
C ASP A 495 -28.58 -10.01 -31.14
N ALA A 496 -28.56 -8.67 -30.96
CA ALA A 496 -27.93 -7.74 -31.90
C ALA A 496 -26.40 -7.82 -31.84
N LEU A 497 -25.82 -8.14 -30.69
CA LEU A 497 -24.38 -8.32 -30.51
C LEU A 497 -23.85 -9.63 -31.12
N GLY A 498 -24.71 -10.61 -31.38
CA GLY A 498 -24.43 -11.81 -32.16
C GLY A 498 -23.47 -12.82 -31.55
N SER A 499 -22.74 -12.46 -30.49
CA SER A 499 -21.86 -13.39 -29.76
C SER A 499 -21.79 -13.09 -28.28
N ARG A 500 -21.60 -14.15 -27.48
CA ARG A 500 -21.42 -14.01 -26.03
C ARG A 500 -20.15 -13.20 -25.65
N VAL A 501 -19.11 -13.30 -26.48
CA VAL A 501 -17.87 -12.51 -26.29
C VAL A 501 -18.14 -11.01 -26.44
N ALA A 502 -18.92 -10.60 -27.45
CA ALA A 502 -19.31 -9.20 -27.64
C ALA A 502 -20.15 -8.67 -26.44
N VAL A 503 -21.04 -9.51 -25.90
CA VAL A 503 -21.80 -9.17 -24.68
C VAL A 503 -20.85 -8.93 -23.50
N ILE A 504 -19.87 -9.81 -23.28
CA ILE A 504 -18.87 -9.67 -22.22
C ILE A 504 -18.03 -8.39 -22.41
N GLU A 505 -17.68 -8.02 -23.63
CA GLU A 505 -16.93 -6.77 -23.90
C GLU A 505 -17.75 -5.54 -23.51
N VAL A 506 -19.04 -5.49 -23.85
CA VAL A 506 -19.95 -4.40 -23.44
C VAL A 506 -20.09 -4.35 -21.91
N GLN A 507 -20.29 -5.50 -21.26
CA GLN A 507 -20.36 -5.59 -19.80
C GLN A 507 -19.05 -5.12 -19.14
N ARG A 508 -17.90 -5.46 -19.71
CA ARG A 508 -16.59 -5.02 -19.21
C ARG A 508 -16.40 -3.50 -19.34
N ASP A 509 -16.79 -2.90 -20.45
CA ASP A 509 -16.70 -1.46 -20.65
C ASP A 509 -17.61 -0.73 -19.65
N ALA A 510 -18.83 -1.19 -19.42
CA ALA A 510 -19.74 -0.65 -18.41
C ALA A 510 -19.16 -0.79 -17.00
N LEU A 511 -18.54 -1.91 -16.68
CA LEU A 511 -17.88 -2.17 -15.40
C LEU A 511 -16.66 -1.24 -15.18
N ILE A 512 -15.86 -0.99 -16.24
CA ILE A 512 -14.74 -0.04 -16.18
C ILE A 512 -15.24 1.38 -15.96
N ASP A 513 -16.35 1.77 -16.59
CA ASP A 513 -16.94 3.10 -16.39
C ASP A 513 -17.57 3.24 -14.99
N ALA A 514 -18.26 2.20 -14.50
CA ALA A 514 -18.76 2.14 -13.11
C ALA A 514 -17.61 2.27 -12.11
N ARG A 515 -16.46 1.61 -12.37
CA ARG A 515 -15.23 1.74 -11.56
C ARG A 515 -14.69 3.17 -11.57
N ARG A 516 -14.67 3.84 -12.72
CA ARG A 516 -14.22 5.24 -12.83
C ARG A 516 -15.12 6.21 -12.08
N LEU A 517 -16.42 5.95 -12.06
CA LEU A 517 -17.40 6.74 -11.34
C LEU A 517 -17.42 6.39 -9.84
N GLY A 518 -16.97 5.19 -9.46
CA GLY A 518 -16.95 4.71 -8.09
C GLY A 518 -18.34 4.40 -7.53
N ILE A 519 -19.26 3.96 -8.37
CA ILE A 519 -20.67 3.72 -8.01
C ILE A 519 -20.78 2.51 -7.08
N PHE A 520 -19.99 1.46 -7.37
CA PHE A 520 -19.97 0.19 -6.64
C PHE A 520 -18.66 0.03 -5.86
N SER A 521 -18.64 -0.92 -4.93
CA SER A 521 -17.45 -1.26 -4.17
C SER A 521 -16.36 -1.85 -5.06
N SER A 522 -15.10 -1.49 -4.79
CA SER A 522 -13.95 -1.95 -5.60
C SER A 522 -13.79 -3.46 -5.55
N ALA A 523 -14.15 -4.11 -4.43
CA ALA A 523 -14.10 -5.55 -4.28
C ALA A 523 -15.11 -6.25 -5.21
N LEU A 524 -16.36 -5.78 -5.26
CA LEU A 524 -17.39 -6.33 -6.14
C LEU A 524 -17.02 -6.15 -7.62
N LEU A 525 -16.51 -4.97 -7.98
CA LEU A 525 -16.08 -4.69 -9.35
C LEU A 525 -14.91 -5.58 -9.78
N SER A 526 -13.95 -5.85 -8.89
CA SER A 526 -12.83 -6.74 -9.18
C SER A 526 -13.26 -8.20 -9.33
N ASP A 527 -14.11 -8.70 -8.42
CA ASP A 527 -14.70 -10.06 -8.49
C ASP A 527 -15.51 -10.28 -9.78
N THR A 528 -16.30 -9.26 -10.16
CA THR A 528 -17.09 -9.33 -11.39
C THR A 528 -16.21 -9.29 -12.65
N LEU A 529 -15.14 -8.48 -12.65
CA LEU A 529 -14.19 -8.44 -13.76
C LEU A 529 -13.49 -9.79 -13.94
N GLU A 530 -13.04 -10.41 -12.85
CA GLU A 530 -12.39 -11.72 -12.87
C GLU A 530 -13.34 -12.82 -13.37
N ARG A 531 -14.63 -12.75 -12.99
CA ARG A 531 -15.68 -13.64 -13.50
C ARG A 531 -15.87 -13.49 -15.00
N LEU A 532 -15.99 -12.25 -15.51
CA LEU A 532 -16.14 -11.98 -16.96
C LEU A 532 -14.91 -12.44 -17.75
N ASP A 533 -13.70 -12.21 -17.21
CA ASP A 533 -12.45 -12.65 -17.82
C ASP A 533 -12.37 -14.17 -17.90
N SER A 534 -12.73 -14.87 -16.84
CA SER A 534 -12.76 -16.34 -16.79
C SER A 534 -13.81 -16.92 -17.75
N GLU A 535 -14.94 -16.26 -17.91
CA GLU A 535 -15.98 -16.65 -18.88
C GLU A 535 -15.50 -16.45 -20.32
N GLN A 536 -14.87 -15.31 -20.63
CA GLN A 536 -14.33 -15.04 -21.97
C GLN A 536 -13.26 -16.06 -22.34
N ILE A 537 -12.32 -16.35 -21.46
CA ILE A 537 -11.27 -17.35 -21.70
C ILE A 537 -11.87 -18.71 -22.06
N ARG A 538 -12.92 -19.14 -21.32
CA ARG A 538 -13.61 -20.42 -21.62
C ARG A 538 -14.31 -20.45 -22.97
N LEU A 539 -14.77 -19.32 -23.48
CA LEU A 539 -15.43 -19.23 -24.78
C LEU A 539 -14.43 -19.16 -25.95
N GLU A 540 -13.21 -18.71 -25.68
CA GLU A 540 -12.15 -18.59 -26.70
C GLU A 540 -11.27 -19.85 -26.79
N MET A 541 -11.35 -20.78 -25.83
CA MET A 541 -10.70 -22.09 -25.87
C MET A 541 -11.52 -23.08 -26.67
#